data_8086a3efb45bafdeab14541391ce2394
#
_entry.id   8086a3efb45bafdeab14541391ce2394
#
_cell.length_a   1.000
_cell.length_b   1.000
_cell.length_c   1.000
_cell.angle_alpha   90.00
_cell.angle_beta   90.00
_cell.angle_gamma   90.00
#
_symmetry.space_group_name_H-M   'P 1'
#
loop_
_entity.id
_entity.type
_entity.pdbx_description
1 polymer ?
#
loop_
_entity_poly.entity_id
_entity_poly.type
_entity_poly.pdbx_seq_one_letter_code
_entity_poly.pdbx_strand_id
1 'polypeptide(L)'
;MSVPVANELATALSPPVAPLRKLHEPDVIVAAKASLPAATLKAVQRLPGIAAAVSIDAARIQVNDKYVAMIGVDPSKFRSFAARPTAASDRLWRNVAAGGIAVSYDMGRQNHLPLDGMVHVAGRTSQDLPVGGFATVGIGGIDAVVSHQTATSLGLPAGNAIIVSARNARSVTALVAGLKRIAPRGTAVQQLVFEVTVGGGAAARAGGPSAGSALASPQLTVMLDAALSRRGMPYVWGAEGPTSFDCSGLVQWSFARAGIAMPRVAVDQARTGPMVPAAQLQAGDLLFYHTDPTAPTYISHVAIYLGNNLMLQAPRPGLDVEVVPLDTGAGFAGAVRVYPRVAAAVAGSPAG
;
A
#
# COMPACT_ATOMS: atom_id res chain seq x y z
N MET A 1 35.17 33.96 -8.28
CA MET A 1 35.35 32.58 -8.75
C MET A 1 34.32 31.73 -8.07
N SER A 2 33.21 31.38 -8.78
CA SER A 2 32.13 30.55 -8.24
C SER A 2 32.57 29.09 -8.30
N VAL A 3 32.57 28.42 -7.15
CA VAL A 3 32.81 26.97 -7.05
C VAL A 3 31.60 26.25 -7.71
N PRO A 4 31.77 25.40 -8.73
CA PRO A 4 30.69 24.63 -9.27
C PRO A 4 30.16 23.67 -8.20
N VAL A 5 28.87 23.73 -7.97
CA VAL A 5 28.18 22.97 -6.95
C VAL A 5 28.36 21.47 -7.25
N ALA A 6 28.81 20.70 -6.27
CA ALA A 6 29.05 19.25 -6.36
C ALA A 6 27.88 18.45 -6.94
N ASN A 7 26.69 19.02 -6.95
CA ASN A 7 25.45 18.45 -7.50
C ASN A 7 25.43 18.40 -9.04
N GLU A 8 26.12 19.31 -9.75
CA GLU A 8 26.17 19.28 -11.23
C GLU A 8 27.13 18.18 -11.75
N LEU A 9 28.21 17.91 -11.04
CA LEU A 9 29.15 16.83 -11.38
C LEU A 9 28.53 15.43 -11.12
N ALA A 10 27.75 15.28 -10.06
CA ALA A 10 27.07 14.01 -9.77
C ALA A 10 25.98 13.70 -10.83
N THR A 11 25.35 14.73 -11.39
CA THR A 11 24.31 14.57 -12.43
C THR A 11 24.91 14.15 -13.78
N ALA A 12 26.15 14.53 -14.07
CA ALA A 12 26.84 14.19 -15.32
C ALA A 12 27.36 12.73 -15.36
N LEU A 13 27.50 12.07 -14.20
CA LEU A 13 27.98 10.68 -14.07
C LEU A 13 26.87 9.67 -13.82
N SER A 14 25.63 10.12 -13.68
CA SER A 14 24.49 9.21 -13.42
C SER A 14 24.09 8.44 -14.66
N PRO A 15 23.76 7.14 -14.57
CA PRO A 15 23.27 6.38 -15.69
C PRO A 15 22.02 7.06 -16.29
N PRO A 16 21.91 7.18 -17.61
CA PRO A 16 20.76 7.80 -18.25
C PRO A 16 19.49 7.00 -17.91
N VAL A 17 18.45 7.67 -17.43
CA VAL A 17 17.13 7.06 -17.20
C VAL A 17 16.35 7.09 -18.50
N ALA A 18 15.90 5.93 -18.97
CA ALA A 18 15.13 5.82 -20.20
C ALA A 18 13.81 6.60 -20.08
N PRO A 19 13.32 7.22 -21.18
CA PRO A 19 12.06 7.95 -21.16
C PRO A 19 10.87 7.01 -20.87
N LEU A 20 9.86 7.55 -20.18
CA LEU A 20 8.62 6.83 -19.92
C LEU A 20 7.88 6.58 -21.24
N ARG A 21 7.63 5.31 -21.57
CA ARG A 21 6.90 4.92 -22.79
C ARG A 21 5.45 4.50 -22.51
N LYS A 22 5.25 3.73 -21.44
CA LYS A 22 3.96 3.14 -21.09
C LYS A 22 3.89 2.97 -19.57
N LEU A 23 2.70 3.16 -19.00
CA LEU A 23 2.41 2.82 -17.61
C LEU A 23 1.92 1.39 -17.51
N HIS A 24 2.27 0.74 -16.41
CA HIS A 24 1.84 -0.58 -16.03
C HIS A 24 1.34 -0.53 -14.59
N GLU A 25 0.17 -1.07 -14.35
CA GLU A 25 -0.34 -1.19 -12.99
C GLU A 25 0.37 -2.37 -12.30
N PRO A 26 0.88 -2.20 -11.08
CA PRO A 26 1.46 -3.29 -10.31
C PRO A 26 0.34 -4.14 -9.70
N ASP A 27 0.02 -5.27 -10.33
CA ASP A 27 -1.10 -6.14 -9.91
C ASP A 27 -0.69 -7.22 -8.92
N VAL A 28 0.52 -7.76 -9.07
CA VAL A 28 1.00 -8.89 -8.25
C VAL A 28 2.46 -8.70 -7.88
N ILE A 29 2.82 -9.05 -6.65
CA ILE A 29 4.21 -9.22 -6.23
C ILE A 29 4.51 -10.71 -5.99
N VAL A 30 5.68 -11.15 -6.45
CA VAL A 30 6.28 -12.43 -6.13
C VAL A 30 7.52 -12.14 -5.31
N ALA A 31 7.59 -12.54 -4.04
CA ALA A 31 8.67 -12.17 -3.14
C ALA A 31 9.21 -13.37 -2.35
N ALA A 32 10.52 -13.39 -2.13
CA ALA A 32 11.23 -14.39 -1.36
C ALA A 32 12.17 -13.73 -0.34
N LYS A 33 12.60 -14.49 0.65
CA LYS A 33 13.61 -14.02 1.64
C LYS A 33 15.01 -13.86 1.03
N ALA A 34 15.31 -14.65 0.01
CA ALA A 34 16.59 -14.65 -0.71
C ALA A 34 16.39 -14.35 -2.18
N SER A 35 17.45 -14.04 -2.89
CA SER A 35 17.44 -13.78 -4.34
C SER A 35 16.71 -14.87 -5.12
N LEU A 36 15.81 -14.49 -6.00
CA LEU A 36 15.12 -15.39 -6.91
C LEU A 36 16.06 -15.79 -8.05
N PRO A 37 16.03 -17.05 -8.51
CA PRO A 37 16.78 -17.45 -9.69
C PRO A 37 16.44 -16.57 -10.91
N ALA A 38 17.42 -16.19 -11.71
CA ALA A 38 17.21 -15.37 -12.90
C ALA A 38 16.22 -16.02 -13.90
N ALA A 39 16.13 -17.36 -13.90
CA ALA A 39 15.15 -18.10 -14.68
C ALA A 39 13.71 -17.81 -14.25
N THR A 40 13.47 -17.43 -12.97
CA THR A 40 12.13 -17.15 -12.45
C THR A 40 11.52 -15.94 -13.17
N LEU A 41 12.25 -14.84 -13.31
CA LEU A 41 11.76 -13.66 -14.03
C LEU A 41 11.40 -14.00 -15.49
N LYS A 42 12.26 -14.77 -16.17
CA LYS A 42 11.99 -15.23 -17.54
C LYS A 42 10.75 -16.13 -17.63
N ALA A 43 10.56 -17.02 -16.66
CA ALA A 43 9.38 -17.88 -16.57
C ALA A 43 8.11 -17.05 -16.33
N VAL A 44 8.17 -16.08 -15.39
CA VAL A 44 7.07 -15.14 -15.14
C VAL A 44 6.69 -14.39 -16.42
N GLN A 45 7.65 -13.79 -17.11
CA GLN A 45 7.39 -13.00 -18.33
C GLN A 45 6.75 -13.81 -19.47
N ARG A 46 6.90 -15.14 -19.48
CA ARG A 46 6.31 -16.04 -20.48
C ARG A 46 4.89 -16.51 -20.13
N LEU A 47 4.40 -16.24 -18.92
CA LEU A 47 3.04 -16.65 -18.57
C LEU A 47 2.00 -15.89 -19.38
N PRO A 48 0.94 -16.57 -19.84
CA PRO A 48 -0.18 -15.92 -20.50
C PRO A 48 -0.83 -14.87 -19.56
N GLY A 49 -1.23 -13.73 -20.13
CA GLY A 49 -1.90 -12.67 -19.38
C GLY A 49 -0.98 -11.65 -18.73
N ILE A 50 0.35 -11.78 -18.81
CA ILE A 50 1.30 -10.78 -18.34
C ILE A 50 1.46 -9.65 -19.37
N ALA A 51 1.34 -8.41 -18.91
CA ALA A 51 1.66 -7.21 -19.66
C ALA A 51 3.12 -6.80 -19.48
N ALA A 52 3.61 -6.85 -18.25
CA ALA A 52 4.99 -6.53 -17.90
C ALA A 52 5.39 -7.20 -16.58
N ALA A 53 6.70 -7.42 -16.38
CA ALA A 53 7.25 -7.86 -15.10
C ALA A 53 8.67 -7.30 -14.93
N VAL A 54 8.98 -6.85 -13.71
CA VAL A 54 10.27 -6.27 -13.34
C VAL A 54 10.77 -6.88 -12.04
N SER A 55 12.07 -7.19 -12.00
CA SER A 55 12.74 -7.63 -10.77
C SER A 55 13.10 -6.43 -9.92
N ILE A 56 12.95 -6.57 -8.60
CA ILE A 56 13.29 -5.57 -7.59
C ILE A 56 14.01 -6.24 -6.41
N ASP A 57 14.69 -5.43 -5.61
CA ASP A 57 15.28 -5.82 -4.33
C ASP A 57 14.36 -5.34 -3.23
N ALA A 58 13.85 -6.21 -2.39
CA ALA A 58 12.88 -5.83 -1.37
C ALA A 58 13.35 -6.23 0.03
N ALA A 59 13.35 -5.28 0.96
CA ALA A 59 13.65 -5.56 2.37
C ALA A 59 12.98 -4.54 3.30
N ARG A 60 12.83 -4.91 4.56
CA ARG A 60 12.63 -3.94 5.63
C ARG A 60 14.00 -3.44 6.09
N ILE A 61 14.18 -2.13 6.12
CA ILE A 61 15.43 -1.46 6.41
C ILE A 61 15.19 -0.29 7.36
N GLN A 62 16.17 0.08 8.14
CA GLN A 62 16.03 1.21 9.03
C GLN A 62 16.37 2.51 8.27
N VAL A 63 15.48 3.49 8.35
CA VAL A 63 15.70 4.85 7.87
C VAL A 63 15.54 5.79 9.05
N ASN A 64 16.63 6.46 9.44
CA ASN A 64 16.78 7.07 10.75
C ASN A 64 16.42 6.03 11.84
N ASP A 65 15.44 6.30 12.68
CA ASP A 65 15.05 5.42 13.80
C ASP A 65 13.87 4.50 13.48
N LYS A 66 13.43 4.41 12.19
CA LYS A 66 12.23 3.66 11.81
C LYS A 66 12.53 2.56 10.80
N TYR A 67 11.93 1.38 11.03
CA TYR A 67 11.93 0.30 10.06
C TYR A 67 10.84 0.52 9.01
N VAL A 68 11.26 0.63 7.76
CA VAL A 68 10.41 0.90 6.59
C VAL A 68 10.57 -0.19 5.53
N ALA A 69 9.59 -0.35 4.68
CA ALA A 69 9.70 -1.21 3.51
C ALA A 69 10.41 -0.42 2.39
N MET A 70 11.56 -0.92 1.97
CA MET A 70 12.37 -0.32 0.92
C MET A 70 12.51 -1.26 -0.26
N ILE A 71 12.49 -0.67 -1.46
CA ILE A 71 12.82 -1.39 -2.69
C ILE A 71 14.01 -0.77 -3.41
N GLY A 72 14.88 -1.64 -3.93
CA GLY A 72 15.92 -1.31 -4.88
C GLY A 72 15.45 -1.63 -6.29
N VAL A 73 15.61 -0.71 -7.23
CA VAL A 73 15.04 -0.81 -8.56
C VAL A 73 16.03 -0.38 -9.66
N ASP A 74 15.79 -0.89 -10.87
CA ASP A 74 16.28 -0.25 -12.10
C ASP A 74 15.35 0.94 -12.42
N PRO A 75 15.78 2.21 -12.27
CA PRO A 75 14.93 3.37 -12.45
C PRO A 75 14.26 3.44 -13.83
N SER A 76 14.96 3.01 -14.88
CA SER A 76 14.47 3.02 -16.25
C SER A 76 13.32 2.04 -16.49
N LYS A 77 13.35 0.88 -15.82
CA LYS A 77 12.32 -0.15 -15.96
C LYS A 77 11.19 0.05 -14.98
N PHE A 78 11.53 0.34 -13.72
CA PHE A 78 10.55 0.39 -12.66
C PHE A 78 9.65 1.64 -12.72
N ARG A 79 10.13 2.78 -13.26
CA ARG A 79 9.31 3.99 -13.36
C ARG A 79 7.95 3.77 -14.03
N SER A 80 7.88 2.82 -14.94
CA SER A 80 6.64 2.45 -15.64
C SER A 80 5.58 1.81 -14.74
N PHE A 81 5.96 1.33 -13.56
CA PHE A 81 5.08 0.72 -12.55
C PHE A 81 4.68 1.70 -11.44
N ALA A 82 5.26 2.89 -11.42
CA ALA A 82 4.92 3.92 -10.45
C ALA A 82 3.65 4.68 -10.86
N ALA A 83 2.98 5.32 -9.89
CA ALA A 83 1.86 6.22 -10.15
C ALA A 83 2.24 7.30 -11.18
N ARG A 84 1.28 7.70 -12.03
CA ARG A 84 1.52 8.60 -13.18
C ARG A 84 2.39 9.84 -12.84
N PRO A 85 2.12 10.62 -11.77
CA PRO A 85 2.95 11.78 -11.45
C PRO A 85 4.41 11.41 -11.15
N THR A 86 4.62 10.35 -10.36
CA THR A 86 5.94 9.81 -10.02
C THR A 86 6.63 9.26 -11.28
N ALA A 87 5.94 8.46 -12.07
CA ALA A 87 6.47 7.88 -13.31
C ALA A 87 6.94 8.95 -14.31
N ALA A 88 6.22 10.07 -14.40
CA ALA A 88 6.53 11.17 -15.32
C ALA A 88 7.66 12.09 -14.83
N SER A 89 8.07 12.01 -13.55
CA SER A 89 9.09 12.87 -12.97
C SER A 89 10.51 12.42 -13.34
N ASP A 90 11.05 12.94 -14.43
CA ASP A 90 12.43 12.63 -14.84
C ASP A 90 13.47 13.06 -13.79
N ARG A 91 13.20 14.16 -13.07
CA ARG A 91 14.08 14.63 -11.98
C ARG A 91 14.17 13.59 -10.88
N LEU A 92 13.03 13.05 -10.42
CA LEU A 92 12.99 12.04 -9.37
C LEU A 92 13.82 10.80 -9.75
N TRP A 93 13.56 10.27 -10.95
CA TRP A 93 14.22 9.03 -11.38
C TRP A 93 15.73 9.22 -11.66
N ARG A 94 16.14 10.42 -12.11
CA ARG A 94 17.57 10.76 -12.19
C ARG A 94 18.21 10.84 -10.80
N ASN A 95 17.53 11.43 -9.81
CA ASN A 95 18.04 11.47 -8.44
C ASN A 95 18.18 10.05 -7.85
N VAL A 96 17.21 9.18 -8.07
CA VAL A 96 17.28 7.75 -7.65
C VAL A 96 18.44 7.05 -8.37
N ALA A 97 18.61 7.26 -9.67
CA ALA A 97 19.74 6.69 -10.44
C ALA A 97 21.11 7.20 -9.96
N ALA A 98 21.17 8.44 -9.47
CA ALA A 98 22.36 9.07 -8.91
C ALA A 98 22.69 8.62 -7.47
N GLY A 99 21.93 7.68 -6.90
CA GLY A 99 22.15 7.16 -5.55
C GLY A 99 21.29 7.80 -4.46
N GLY A 100 20.36 8.69 -4.82
CA GLY A 100 19.40 9.26 -3.89
C GLY A 100 18.28 8.28 -3.51
N ILE A 101 17.57 8.63 -2.43
CA ILE A 101 16.37 7.93 -1.97
C ILE A 101 15.13 8.73 -2.33
N ALA A 102 14.12 8.08 -2.90
CA ALA A 102 12.76 8.60 -2.96
C ALA A 102 11.96 7.99 -1.81
N VAL A 103 11.27 8.81 -1.04
CA VAL A 103 10.47 8.36 0.11
C VAL A 103 9.00 8.62 -0.12
N SER A 104 8.14 7.83 0.52
CA SER A 104 6.70 8.10 0.48
C SER A 104 6.39 9.47 1.08
N TYR A 105 5.30 10.10 0.60
CA TYR A 105 4.84 11.38 1.16
C TYR A 105 4.62 11.29 2.66
N ASP A 106 4.02 10.19 3.12
CA ASP A 106 3.76 9.97 4.54
C ASP A 106 5.06 9.88 5.34
N MET A 107 6.02 9.11 4.85
CA MET A 107 7.33 9.00 5.49
C MET A 107 8.06 10.36 5.52
N GLY A 108 8.06 11.09 4.40
CA GLY A 108 8.72 12.38 4.30
C GLY A 108 8.13 13.42 5.26
N ARG A 109 6.80 13.50 5.36
CA ARG A 109 6.09 14.43 6.24
C ARG A 109 6.19 14.05 7.72
N GLN A 110 6.02 12.77 8.04
CA GLN A 110 6.07 12.27 9.42
C GLN A 110 7.45 12.42 10.06
N ASN A 111 8.50 12.30 9.26
CA ASN A 111 9.88 12.40 9.74
C ASN A 111 10.50 13.78 9.46
N HIS A 112 9.72 14.74 8.98
CA HIS A 112 10.18 16.10 8.65
C HIS A 112 11.41 16.09 7.76
N LEU A 113 11.46 15.13 6.80
CA LEU A 113 12.60 14.98 5.92
C LEU A 113 12.66 16.17 4.95
N PRO A 114 13.74 16.93 4.94
CA PRO A 114 13.87 18.01 3.97
C PRO A 114 14.14 17.42 2.58
N LEU A 115 13.50 17.96 1.55
CA LEU A 115 13.92 17.72 0.17
C LEU A 115 15.36 18.18 -0.01
N ASP A 116 16.14 17.41 -0.75
CA ASP A 116 17.60 17.62 -0.94
C ASP A 116 18.42 17.53 0.36
N GLY A 117 17.82 17.16 1.50
CA GLY A 117 18.51 16.82 2.74
C GLY A 117 19.03 15.39 2.75
N MET A 118 19.84 15.06 3.78
CA MET A 118 20.37 13.71 3.97
C MET A 118 19.53 12.92 4.94
N VAL A 119 19.43 11.61 4.72
CA VAL A 119 18.75 10.66 5.62
C VAL A 119 19.66 9.46 5.86
N HIS A 120 19.79 9.06 7.12
CA HIS A 120 20.56 7.88 7.49
C HIS A 120 19.78 6.60 7.18
N VAL A 121 20.40 5.72 6.39
CA VAL A 121 19.80 4.43 5.99
C VAL A 121 20.70 3.30 6.44
N ALA A 122 20.19 2.41 7.27
CA ALA A 122 20.93 1.29 7.84
C ALA A 122 20.31 -0.07 7.45
N GLY A 123 21.08 -0.82 6.65
CA GLY A 123 20.80 -2.21 6.29
C GLY A 123 21.85 -3.13 6.91
N ARG A 124 22.51 -3.94 6.10
CA ARG A 124 23.73 -4.66 6.51
C ARG A 124 24.92 -3.73 6.61
N THR A 125 24.90 -2.68 5.84
CA THR A 125 25.78 -1.51 5.90
C THR A 125 24.93 -0.26 6.07
N SER A 126 25.51 0.85 6.49
CA SER A 126 24.79 2.10 6.65
C SER A 126 25.37 3.18 5.73
N GLN A 127 24.53 4.07 5.24
CA GLN A 127 24.88 5.19 4.39
C GLN A 127 23.94 6.36 4.62
N ASP A 128 24.44 7.58 4.44
CA ASP A 128 23.61 8.76 4.35
C ASP A 128 23.25 9.02 2.89
N LEU A 129 21.95 9.05 2.58
CA LEU A 129 21.45 9.21 1.24
C LEU A 129 20.72 10.55 1.08
N PRO A 130 20.94 11.27 -0.05
CA PRO A 130 20.18 12.48 -0.33
C PRO A 130 18.72 12.12 -0.63
N VAL A 131 17.76 12.86 -0.01
CA VAL A 131 16.33 12.73 -0.28
C VAL A 131 16.02 13.39 -1.62
N GLY A 132 15.99 12.59 -2.68
CA GLY A 132 15.81 13.04 -4.06
C GLY A 132 14.37 13.41 -4.42
N GLY A 133 13.40 13.10 -3.55
CA GLY A 133 12.01 13.46 -3.76
C GLY A 133 11.04 12.70 -2.87
N PHE A 134 9.83 13.25 -2.77
CA PHE A 134 8.69 12.52 -2.25
C PHE A 134 7.93 11.89 -3.40
N ALA A 135 7.62 10.60 -3.28
CA ALA A 135 7.05 9.84 -4.37
C ALA A 135 6.02 8.84 -3.85
N THR A 136 4.99 8.61 -4.62
CA THR A 136 4.16 7.43 -4.45
C THR A 136 4.57 6.38 -5.45
N VAL A 137 4.98 5.26 -4.93
CA VAL A 137 5.43 4.13 -5.75
C VAL A 137 4.25 3.43 -6.43
N GLY A 138 3.02 3.69 -5.95
CA GLY A 138 1.81 3.02 -6.46
C GLY A 138 1.64 1.59 -5.94
N ILE A 139 2.48 1.17 -5.01
CA ILE A 139 2.46 -0.14 -4.36
C ILE A 139 2.29 0.11 -2.88
N GLY A 140 1.15 -0.31 -2.32
CA GLY A 140 0.88 -0.12 -0.90
C GLY A 140 1.94 -0.76 -0.01
N GLY A 141 2.31 -0.05 1.07
CA GLY A 141 3.28 -0.53 2.04
C GLY A 141 4.76 -0.40 1.64
N ILE A 142 5.08 0.27 0.52
CA ILE A 142 6.46 0.64 0.17
C ILE A 142 6.70 2.09 0.53
N ASP A 143 7.65 2.32 1.44
CA ASP A 143 7.95 3.63 2.01
C ASP A 143 9.15 4.31 1.35
N ALA A 144 10.04 3.53 0.74
CA ALA A 144 11.27 4.07 0.16
C ALA A 144 11.70 3.31 -1.11
N VAL A 145 12.27 4.07 -2.06
CA VAL A 145 12.82 3.56 -3.32
C VAL A 145 14.22 4.08 -3.50
N VAL A 146 15.14 3.19 -3.80
CA VAL A 146 16.53 3.48 -4.16
C VAL A 146 16.89 2.79 -5.48
N SER A 147 18.04 3.11 -6.06
CA SER A 147 18.55 2.33 -7.18
C SER A 147 18.96 0.91 -6.75
N HIS A 148 18.97 -0.04 -7.69
CA HIS A 148 19.52 -1.38 -7.45
C HIS A 148 20.97 -1.33 -6.92
N GLN A 149 21.78 -0.40 -7.41
CA GLN A 149 23.15 -0.21 -6.95
C GLN A 149 23.18 0.22 -5.47
N THR A 150 22.37 1.20 -5.09
CA THR A 150 22.25 1.65 -3.69
C THR A 150 21.71 0.54 -2.80
N ALA A 151 20.69 -0.21 -3.25
CA ALA A 151 20.15 -1.36 -2.51
C ALA A 151 21.23 -2.43 -2.26
N THR A 152 22.03 -2.73 -3.27
CA THR A 152 23.18 -3.67 -3.16
C THR A 152 24.22 -3.17 -2.16
N SER A 153 24.58 -1.89 -2.19
CA SER A 153 25.53 -1.32 -1.23
C SER A 153 25.01 -1.30 0.20
N LEU A 154 23.70 -1.20 0.41
CA LEU A 154 23.03 -1.35 1.71
C LEU A 154 22.89 -2.81 2.16
N GLY A 155 23.20 -3.77 1.28
CA GLY A 155 23.14 -5.20 1.54
C GLY A 155 21.73 -5.80 1.46
N LEU A 156 20.82 -5.19 0.68
CA LEU A 156 19.52 -5.79 0.37
C LEU A 156 19.71 -7.07 -0.47
N PRO A 157 18.80 -8.06 -0.34
CA PRO A 157 18.82 -9.24 -1.20
C PRO A 157 18.55 -8.86 -2.66
N ALA A 158 19.50 -9.08 -3.56
CA ALA A 158 19.36 -8.73 -4.95
C ALA A 158 18.29 -9.57 -5.66
N GLY A 159 17.35 -8.93 -6.35
CA GLY A 159 16.35 -9.59 -7.18
C GLY A 159 15.47 -10.59 -6.42
N ASN A 160 15.19 -10.36 -5.17
CA ASN A 160 14.36 -11.24 -4.34
C ASN A 160 12.86 -11.05 -4.53
N ALA A 161 12.44 -10.06 -5.32
CA ALA A 161 11.03 -9.88 -5.65
C ALA A 161 10.81 -9.52 -7.13
N ILE A 162 9.60 -9.76 -7.63
CA ILE A 162 9.18 -9.46 -8.99
C ILE A 162 7.81 -8.77 -8.90
N ILE A 163 7.71 -7.56 -9.46
CA ILE A 163 6.43 -6.89 -9.68
C ILE A 163 5.89 -7.29 -11.03
N VAL A 164 4.62 -7.61 -11.09
CA VAL A 164 3.95 -8.12 -12.28
C VAL A 164 2.72 -7.27 -12.59
N SER A 165 2.56 -6.91 -13.86
CA SER A 165 1.36 -6.27 -14.40
C SER A 165 0.60 -7.24 -15.28
N ALA A 166 -0.70 -7.36 -15.07
CA ALA A 166 -1.61 -8.14 -15.89
C ALA A 166 -2.07 -7.37 -17.13
N ARG A 167 -2.47 -8.06 -18.19
CA ARG A 167 -3.02 -7.40 -19.38
C ARG A 167 -4.41 -6.82 -19.16
N ASN A 168 -5.17 -7.41 -18.25
CA ASN A 168 -6.48 -6.92 -17.82
C ASN A 168 -6.81 -7.45 -16.42
N ALA A 169 -7.66 -6.75 -15.70
CA ALA A 169 -8.07 -7.06 -14.33
C ALA A 169 -8.70 -8.46 -14.16
N ARG A 170 -9.45 -8.94 -15.17
CA ARG A 170 -10.12 -10.27 -15.12
C ARG A 170 -9.12 -11.42 -15.09
N SER A 171 -7.89 -11.20 -15.54
CA SER A 171 -6.85 -12.24 -15.57
C SER A 171 -6.01 -12.34 -14.30
N VAL A 172 -6.16 -11.42 -13.33
CA VAL A 172 -5.28 -11.38 -12.14
C VAL A 172 -5.39 -12.64 -11.29
N THR A 173 -6.59 -13.14 -11.01
CA THR A 173 -6.78 -14.37 -10.22
C THR A 173 -6.14 -15.59 -10.90
N ALA A 174 -6.34 -15.74 -12.20
CA ALA A 174 -5.72 -16.82 -12.98
C ALA A 174 -4.19 -16.65 -13.03
N LEU A 175 -3.71 -15.41 -13.09
CA LEU A 175 -2.30 -15.07 -13.07
C LEU A 175 -1.66 -15.43 -11.73
N VAL A 176 -2.28 -15.09 -10.60
CA VAL A 176 -1.82 -15.47 -9.25
C VAL A 176 -1.70 -17.00 -9.14
N ALA A 177 -2.71 -17.75 -9.62
CA ALA A 177 -2.65 -19.22 -9.64
C ALA A 177 -1.52 -19.75 -10.54
N GLY A 178 -1.27 -19.12 -11.68
CA GLY A 178 -0.16 -19.41 -12.58
C GLY A 178 1.19 -19.14 -11.93
N LEU A 179 1.34 -17.99 -11.30
CA LEU A 179 2.56 -17.58 -10.59
C LEU A 179 2.88 -18.51 -9.42
N LYS A 180 1.88 -18.89 -8.61
CA LYS A 180 2.07 -19.85 -7.50
C LYS A 180 2.60 -21.21 -7.98
N ARG A 181 2.26 -21.65 -9.20
CA ARG A 181 2.76 -22.93 -9.74
C ARG A 181 4.23 -22.90 -10.18
N ILE A 182 4.72 -21.74 -10.64
CA ILE A 182 6.09 -21.60 -11.16
C ILE A 182 7.03 -20.95 -10.13
N ALA A 183 6.49 -20.35 -9.08
CA ALA A 183 7.28 -19.71 -8.03
C ALA A 183 8.10 -20.76 -7.26
N PRO A 184 9.37 -20.50 -6.96
CA PRO A 184 10.18 -21.38 -6.11
C PRO A 184 9.54 -21.60 -4.74
N ARG A 185 9.84 -22.74 -4.10
CA ARG A 185 9.38 -23.01 -2.73
C ARG A 185 9.81 -21.88 -1.77
N GLY A 186 8.92 -21.49 -0.86
CA GLY A 186 9.18 -20.40 0.10
C GLY A 186 9.02 -18.98 -0.48
N THR A 187 8.44 -18.86 -1.68
CA THR A 187 8.08 -17.59 -2.29
C THR A 187 6.64 -17.24 -1.96
N ALA A 188 6.40 -16.00 -1.54
CA ALA A 188 5.06 -15.43 -1.44
C ALA A 188 4.61 -14.90 -2.81
N VAL A 189 3.37 -15.13 -3.18
CA VAL A 189 2.73 -14.55 -4.37
C VAL A 189 1.49 -13.82 -3.90
N GLN A 190 1.51 -12.50 -4.04
CA GLN A 190 0.53 -11.60 -3.46
C GLN A 190 -0.02 -10.64 -4.51
N GLN A 191 -1.32 -10.45 -4.52
CA GLN A 191 -1.98 -9.44 -5.35
C GLN A 191 -1.80 -8.06 -4.72
N LEU A 192 -1.37 -7.07 -5.50
CA LEU A 192 -1.07 -5.70 -5.03
C LEU A 192 -2.21 -4.71 -5.27
N VAL A 193 -3.03 -4.96 -6.26
CA VAL A 193 -4.16 -4.10 -6.63
C VAL A 193 -5.46 -4.86 -6.44
N PHE A 194 -6.36 -4.28 -5.70
CA PHE A 194 -7.76 -4.71 -5.66
C PHE A 194 -8.57 -3.65 -6.39
N GLU A 195 -9.00 -3.96 -7.61
CA GLU A 195 -10.07 -3.19 -8.23
C GLU A 195 -11.32 -3.30 -7.35
N VAL A 196 -11.67 -2.22 -6.69
CA VAL A 196 -13.06 -2.00 -6.34
C VAL A 196 -13.75 -1.62 -7.66
N THR A 197 -14.26 -2.62 -8.37
CA THR A 197 -15.12 -2.37 -9.52
C THR A 197 -16.37 -1.67 -8.98
N VAL A 198 -16.43 -0.36 -9.15
CA VAL A 198 -17.67 0.38 -9.03
C VAL A 198 -18.57 -0.12 -10.16
N GLY A 199 -19.34 -1.18 -9.86
CA GLY A 199 -20.29 -1.75 -10.78
C GLY A 199 -21.42 -0.78 -11.00
N GLY A 200 -21.41 -0.08 -12.14
CA GLY A 200 -22.63 0.45 -12.73
C GLY A 200 -23.62 -0.70 -12.93
N GLY A 201 -24.81 -0.53 -12.40
CA GLY A 201 -25.91 -1.44 -12.26
C GLY A 201 -26.04 -2.58 -13.29
N ALA A 202 -25.94 -3.79 -12.79
CA ALA A 202 -26.68 -4.94 -13.29
C ALA A 202 -26.95 -5.87 -12.10
N ALA A 203 -28.22 -6.15 -11.88
CA ALA A 203 -28.72 -7.00 -10.82
C ALA A 203 -27.95 -8.33 -10.75
N ALA A 204 -27.24 -8.58 -9.65
CA ALA A 204 -26.63 -9.85 -9.36
C ALA A 204 -27.73 -10.90 -9.13
N ARG A 205 -27.82 -11.86 -10.05
CA ARG A 205 -28.57 -13.10 -9.82
C ARG A 205 -27.92 -13.89 -8.71
N ALA A 206 -28.71 -14.20 -7.69
CA ALA A 206 -28.35 -15.05 -6.58
C ALA A 206 -27.88 -16.44 -7.04
N GLY A 207 -26.76 -16.90 -6.48
CA GLY A 207 -26.23 -18.24 -6.72
C GLY A 207 -24.80 -18.39 -6.19
N GLY A 208 -24.53 -18.02 -4.93
CA GLY A 208 -23.32 -18.32 -4.20
C GLY A 208 -23.65 -18.66 -2.74
N PRO A 209 -22.72 -19.27 -1.96
CA PRO A 209 -23.03 -19.71 -0.59
C PRO A 209 -23.56 -18.54 0.22
N SER A 210 -24.67 -18.77 0.93
CA SER A 210 -25.51 -17.79 1.61
C SER A 210 -24.73 -16.62 2.21
N ALA A 211 -25.03 -15.43 1.68
CA ALA A 211 -24.50 -14.16 2.16
C ALA A 211 -24.67 -14.08 3.68
N GLY A 212 -23.57 -13.89 4.41
CA GLY A 212 -23.61 -13.70 5.85
C GLY A 212 -24.50 -12.50 6.21
N SER A 213 -25.16 -12.55 7.35
CA SER A 213 -25.92 -11.42 7.89
C SER A 213 -24.97 -10.32 8.33
N ALA A 214 -25.39 -9.06 8.27
CA ALA A 214 -24.76 -7.93 8.93
C ALA A 214 -24.58 -8.20 10.44
N LEU A 215 -23.81 -7.35 11.12
CA LEU A 215 -23.62 -7.46 12.57
C LEU A 215 -24.95 -7.55 13.31
N ALA A 216 -25.03 -8.47 14.26
CA ALA A 216 -26.16 -8.48 15.21
C ALA A 216 -26.11 -7.24 16.10
N SER A 217 -27.27 -6.72 16.51
CA SER A 217 -27.34 -5.49 17.33
C SER A 217 -26.43 -5.50 18.57
N PRO A 218 -26.29 -6.62 19.34
CA PRO A 218 -25.34 -6.65 20.47
C PRO A 218 -23.87 -6.51 20.03
N GLN A 219 -23.48 -7.14 18.91
CA GLN A 219 -22.10 -7.02 18.39
C GLN A 219 -21.81 -5.59 17.91
N LEU A 220 -22.78 -4.95 17.26
CA LEU A 220 -22.69 -3.58 16.81
C LEU A 220 -22.46 -2.64 17.99
N THR A 221 -23.25 -2.77 19.07
CA THR A 221 -23.10 -1.96 20.28
C THR A 221 -21.72 -2.14 20.89
N VAL A 222 -21.27 -3.37 21.11
CA VAL A 222 -19.94 -3.66 21.68
C VAL A 222 -18.82 -3.08 20.83
N MET A 223 -18.91 -3.19 19.52
CA MET A 223 -17.92 -2.64 18.59
C MET A 223 -17.87 -1.12 18.63
N LEU A 224 -19.04 -0.44 18.59
CA LEU A 224 -19.11 1.02 18.62
C LEU A 224 -18.65 1.58 19.98
N ASP A 225 -19.05 0.97 21.09
CA ASP A 225 -18.60 1.38 22.43
C ASP A 225 -17.07 1.21 22.57
N ALA A 226 -16.54 0.10 22.08
CA ALA A 226 -15.11 -0.13 22.05
C ALA A 226 -14.40 0.96 21.22
N ALA A 227 -14.85 1.23 20.01
CA ALA A 227 -14.28 2.23 19.12
C ALA A 227 -14.32 3.63 19.76
N LEU A 228 -15.47 4.06 20.27
CA LEU A 228 -15.67 5.37 20.90
C LEU A 228 -14.83 5.55 22.16
N SER A 229 -14.58 4.47 22.92
CA SER A 229 -13.71 4.50 24.10
C SER A 229 -12.25 4.84 23.77
N ARG A 230 -11.85 4.83 22.51
CA ARG A 230 -10.48 5.13 22.05
C ARG A 230 -10.30 6.58 21.58
N ARG A 231 -11.33 7.41 21.65
CA ARG A 231 -11.20 8.86 21.38
C ARG A 231 -10.07 9.49 22.20
N GLY A 232 -9.29 10.35 21.55
CA GLY A 232 -8.13 11.00 22.17
C GLY A 232 -6.87 10.10 22.24
N MET A 233 -6.91 8.86 21.75
CA MET A 233 -5.71 8.04 21.61
C MET A 233 -4.91 8.50 20.39
N PRO A 234 -3.56 8.59 20.51
CA PRO A 234 -2.73 9.11 19.43
C PRO A 234 -2.74 8.18 18.22
N TYR A 235 -2.72 8.78 17.03
CA TYR A 235 -2.43 8.04 15.81
C TYR A 235 -0.96 7.64 15.78
N VAL A 236 -0.71 6.35 15.57
CA VAL A 236 0.62 5.80 15.29
C VAL A 236 0.49 4.83 14.13
N TRP A 237 1.24 5.05 13.08
CA TRP A 237 1.24 4.17 11.91
C TRP A 237 1.58 2.72 12.30
N GLY A 238 0.78 1.77 11.81
CA GLY A 238 0.95 0.36 12.10
C GLY A 238 0.50 -0.07 13.50
N ALA A 239 -0.04 0.84 14.31
CA ALA A 239 -0.51 0.51 15.65
C ALA A 239 -1.92 -0.11 15.62
N GLU A 240 -2.09 -1.16 16.45
CA GLU A 240 -3.30 -1.96 16.56
C GLU A 240 -3.98 -1.81 17.94
N GLY A 241 -3.53 -0.83 18.74
CA GLY A 241 -4.03 -0.57 20.09
C GLY A 241 -3.24 -1.30 21.18
N PRO A 242 -3.67 -1.16 22.45
CA PRO A 242 -4.82 -0.40 22.95
C PRO A 242 -4.54 1.10 23.21
N THR A 243 -3.30 1.56 23.13
CA THR A 243 -2.87 2.91 23.54
C THR A 243 -2.62 3.86 22.37
N SER A 244 -2.53 3.33 21.15
CA SER A 244 -2.37 4.07 19.91
C SER A 244 -2.94 3.27 18.76
N PHE A 245 -3.33 3.92 17.67
CA PHE A 245 -3.98 3.28 16.52
C PHE A 245 -3.57 3.92 15.21
N ASP A 246 -3.48 3.13 14.15
CA ASP A 246 -3.73 3.65 12.80
C ASP A 246 -5.21 3.44 12.40
N CYS A 247 -5.60 3.90 11.22
CA CYS A 247 -7.00 3.88 10.79
C CYS A 247 -7.59 2.46 10.77
N SER A 248 -6.91 1.51 10.15
CA SER A 248 -7.35 0.12 10.04
C SER A 248 -7.12 -0.69 11.32
N GLY A 249 -6.12 -0.34 12.12
CA GLY A 249 -5.89 -0.92 13.44
C GLY A 249 -7.00 -0.57 14.43
N LEU A 250 -7.52 0.67 14.39
CA LEU A 250 -8.70 1.06 15.17
C LEU A 250 -9.92 0.22 14.80
N VAL A 251 -10.18 0.02 13.51
CA VAL A 251 -11.25 -0.85 13.02
C VAL A 251 -11.04 -2.29 13.51
N GLN A 252 -9.87 -2.86 13.24
CA GLN A 252 -9.55 -4.23 13.62
C GLN A 252 -9.72 -4.48 15.12
N TRP A 253 -9.18 -3.58 15.95
CA TRP A 253 -9.29 -3.66 17.40
C TRP A 253 -10.73 -3.57 17.89
N SER A 254 -11.53 -2.66 17.32
CA SER A 254 -12.91 -2.45 17.74
C SER A 254 -13.81 -3.64 17.41
N PHE A 255 -13.67 -4.21 16.20
CA PHE A 255 -14.40 -5.39 15.79
C PHE A 255 -13.97 -6.65 16.56
N ALA A 256 -12.69 -6.78 16.90
CA ALA A 256 -12.20 -7.88 17.74
C ALA A 256 -12.87 -7.89 19.12
N ARG A 257 -13.23 -6.74 19.69
CA ARG A 257 -13.99 -6.63 20.94
C ARG A 257 -15.40 -7.21 20.83
N ALA A 258 -15.98 -7.16 19.64
CA ALA A 258 -17.28 -7.80 19.33
C ALA A 258 -17.14 -9.27 18.88
N GLY A 259 -15.94 -9.87 18.98
CA GLY A 259 -15.65 -11.23 18.56
C GLY A 259 -15.57 -11.41 17.04
N ILE A 260 -15.30 -10.34 16.29
CA ILE A 260 -15.23 -10.36 14.84
C ILE A 260 -13.78 -10.19 14.38
N ALA A 261 -13.25 -11.19 13.68
CA ALA A 261 -11.93 -11.10 13.08
C ALA A 261 -11.99 -10.18 11.85
N MET A 262 -11.15 -9.14 11.83
CA MET A 262 -11.02 -8.19 10.73
C MET A 262 -9.62 -8.27 10.12
N PRO A 263 -9.48 -8.08 8.81
CA PRO A 263 -8.18 -7.93 8.16
C PRO A 263 -7.40 -6.73 8.72
N ARG A 264 -6.08 -6.78 8.60
CA ARG A 264 -5.21 -5.73 9.16
C ARG A 264 -5.28 -4.41 8.38
N VAL A 265 -5.35 -4.46 7.06
CA VAL A 265 -5.21 -3.27 6.21
C VAL A 265 -6.54 -2.79 5.64
N ALA A 266 -6.67 -1.48 5.43
CA ALA A 266 -7.92 -0.85 4.99
C ALA A 266 -8.45 -1.43 3.67
N VAL A 267 -7.58 -1.72 2.73
CA VAL A 267 -7.96 -2.29 1.43
C VAL A 267 -8.61 -3.68 1.56
N ASP A 268 -8.16 -4.50 2.51
CA ASP A 268 -8.79 -5.80 2.78
C ASP A 268 -10.07 -5.64 3.59
N GLN A 269 -10.14 -4.63 4.47
CA GLN A 269 -11.36 -4.28 5.19
C GLN A 269 -12.47 -3.84 4.24
N ALA A 270 -12.16 -3.25 3.10
CA ALA A 270 -13.14 -2.92 2.06
C ALA A 270 -13.79 -4.15 1.41
N ARG A 271 -13.31 -5.35 1.70
CA ARG A 271 -13.81 -6.63 1.15
C ARG A 271 -14.63 -7.43 2.15
N THR A 272 -14.91 -6.88 3.33
CA THR A 272 -15.52 -7.59 4.44
C THR A 272 -17.06 -7.69 4.35
N GLY A 273 -17.65 -7.23 3.25
CA GLY A 273 -19.09 -7.32 2.99
C GLY A 273 -19.53 -6.55 1.74
N PRO A 274 -20.82 -6.34 1.56
CA PRO A 274 -21.34 -5.63 0.39
C PRO A 274 -21.09 -4.13 0.48
N MET A 275 -20.90 -3.51 -0.67
CA MET A 275 -20.89 -2.05 -0.82
C MET A 275 -22.24 -1.46 -0.42
N VAL A 276 -22.20 -0.31 0.26
CA VAL A 276 -23.37 0.42 0.74
C VAL A 276 -23.42 1.80 0.07
N PRO A 277 -24.51 2.16 -0.60
CA PRO A 277 -24.70 3.52 -1.08
C PRO A 277 -24.69 4.53 0.07
N ALA A 278 -24.13 5.73 -0.14
CA ALA A 278 -24.04 6.76 0.90
C ALA A 278 -25.40 7.11 1.55
N ALA A 279 -26.48 7.05 0.77
CA ALA A 279 -27.87 7.27 1.27
C ALA A 279 -28.41 6.13 2.16
N GLN A 280 -27.73 4.99 2.24
CA GLN A 280 -28.14 3.79 3.00
C GLN A 280 -27.18 3.45 4.14
N LEU A 281 -26.28 4.36 4.48
CA LEU A 281 -25.33 4.18 5.57
C LEU A 281 -26.03 3.92 6.90
N GLN A 282 -25.50 2.96 7.66
CA GLN A 282 -25.94 2.61 9.00
C GLN A 282 -24.73 2.61 9.94
N ALA A 283 -24.94 2.93 11.22
CA ALA A 283 -23.89 2.85 12.21
C ALA A 283 -23.17 1.50 12.16
N GLY A 284 -21.83 1.53 12.18
CA GLY A 284 -20.98 0.36 12.02
C GLY A 284 -20.54 0.05 10.58
N ASP A 285 -21.06 0.72 9.57
CA ASP A 285 -20.54 0.65 8.22
C ASP A 285 -19.11 1.25 8.19
N LEU A 286 -18.24 0.67 7.40
CA LEU A 286 -16.88 1.18 7.18
C LEU A 286 -16.87 2.12 5.98
N LEU A 287 -16.26 3.28 6.16
CA LEU A 287 -16.09 4.32 5.16
C LEU A 287 -14.66 4.29 4.65
N PHE A 288 -14.46 4.29 3.36
CA PHE A 288 -13.15 4.21 2.74
C PHE A 288 -12.83 5.47 1.96
N TYR A 289 -11.54 5.86 1.98
CA TYR A 289 -11.10 7.10 1.36
C TYR A 289 -9.80 6.93 0.60
N HIS A 290 -9.68 7.70 -0.46
CA HIS A 290 -8.47 7.97 -1.21
C HIS A 290 -7.87 9.26 -0.67
N THR A 291 -7.13 9.20 0.42
CA THR A 291 -6.51 10.38 1.05
C THR A 291 -5.11 10.67 0.52
N ASP A 292 -4.54 9.73 -0.23
CA ASP A 292 -3.24 9.91 -0.86
C ASP A 292 -3.43 10.55 -2.25
N PRO A 293 -3.08 11.83 -2.42
CA PRO A 293 -3.25 12.52 -3.71
C PRO A 293 -2.37 11.94 -4.82
N THR A 294 -1.41 11.09 -4.45
CA THR A 294 -0.45 10.49 -5.36
C THR A 294 -0.84 9.07 -5.77
N ALA A 295 -1.81 8.48 -5.05
CA ALA A 295 -2.45 7.21 -5.37
C ALA A 295 -3.99 7.38 -5.36
N PRO A 296 -4.58 8.13 -6.30
CA PRO A 296 -5.98 8.55 -6.26
C PRO A 296 -6.99 7.40 -6.39
N THR A 297 -6.54 6.19 -6.68
CA THR A 297 -7.38 4.98 -6.76
C THR A 297 -7.11 4.00 -5.62
N TYR A 298 -6.13 4.30 -4.74
CA TYR A 298 -5.79 3.43 -3.62
C TYR A 298 -6.58 3.81 -2.36
N ILE A 299 -7.21 2.81 -1.72
CA ILE A 299 -7.85 3.00 -0.41
C ILE A 299 -6.76 3.16 0.64
N SER A 300 -6.48 4.40 1.00
CA SER A 300 -5.42 4.79 1.93
C SER A 300 -5.92 5.04 3.34
N HIS A 301 -7.26 5.15 3.53
CA HIS A 301 -7.84 5.44 4.83
C HIS A 301 -9.19 4.75 5.02
N VAL A 302 -9.52 4.46 6.28
CA VAL A 302 -10.79 3.87 6.70
C VAL A 302 -11.30 4.54 7.97
N ALA A 303 -12.61 4.74 8.06
CA ALA A 303 -13.32 5.25 9.24
C ALA A 303 -14.55 4.40 9.55
N ILE A 304 -15.08 4.51 10.76
CA ILE A 304 -16.32 3.85 11.21
C ILE A 304 -17.45 4.86 11.18
N TYR A 305 -18.51 4.59 10.44
CA TYR A 305 -19.71 5.42 10.46
C TYR A 305 -20.48 5.22 11.78
N LEU A 306 -20.79 6.30 12.45
CA LEU A 306 -21.48 6.28 13.74
C LEU A 306 -23.00 6.49 13.64
N GLY A 307 -23.50 6.82 12.47
CA GLY A 307 -24.85 7.38 12.29
C GLY A 307 -24.85 8.91 12.42
N ASN A 308 -26.02 9.53 12.16
CA ASN A 308 -26.24 10.97 12.33
C ASN A 308 -25.20 11.87 11.62
N ASN A 309 -24.72 11.47 10.45
CA ASN A 309 -23.66 12.20 9.70
C ASN A 309 -22.35 12.36 10.49
N LEU A 310 -22.00 11.39 11.33
CA LEU A 310 -20.75 11.38 12.07
C LEU A 310 -19.94 10.13 11.75
N MET A 311 -18.62 10.25 11.79
CA MET A 311 -17.69 9.14 11.69
C MET A 311 -16.60 9.22 12.75
N LEU A 312 -16.08 8.05 13.14
CA LEU A 312 -14.92 7.92 14.02
C LEU A 312 -13.72 7.49 13.19
N GLN A 313 -12.61 8.14 13.37
CA GLN A 313 -11.38 7.83 12.64
C GLN A 313 -10.12 7.99 13.51
N ALA A 314 -9.05 7.28 13.15
CA ALA A 314 -7.67 7.59 13.49
C ALA A 314 -7.06 8.22 12.22
N PRO A 315 -6.95 9.56 12.12
CA PRO A 315 -6.83 10.21 10.81
C PRO A 315 -5.42 10.14 10.21
N ARG A 316 -4.42 10.56 11.00
CA ARG A 316 -3.01 10.63 10.54
C ARG A 316 -2.09 10.98 11.71
N PRO A 317 -0.77 10.81 11.56
CA PRO A 317 0.22 11.21 12.58
C PRO A 317 0.09 12.65 13.03
N GLY A 318 0.25 12.85 14.32
CA GLY A 318 0.11 14.16 14.98
C GLY A 318 -1.32 14.53 15.33
N LEU A 319 -2.30 13.68 15.02
CA LEU A 319 -3.69 13.81 15.44
C LEU A 319 -4.11 12.57 16.24
N ASP A 320 -5.20 12.71 16.97
CA ASP A 320 -5.75 11.67 17.81
C ASP A 320 -6.98 11.03 17.16
N VAL A 321 -7.41 9.88 17.68
CA VAL A 321 -8.70 9.28 17.36
C VAL A 321 -9.82 10.28 17.67
N GLU A 322 -10.62 10.61 16.67
CA GLU A 322 -11.60 11.70 16.73
C GLU A 322 -12.95 11.33 16.10
N VAL A 323 -14.00 12.03 16.54
CA VAL A 323 -15.30 12.01 15.87
C VAL A 323 -15.43 13.30 15.07
N VAL A 324 -15.72 13.14 13.77
CA VAL A 324 -15.85 14.25 12.82
C VAL A 324 -17.13 14.07 11.98
N PRO A 325 -17.62 15.13 11.32
CA PRO A 325 -18.68 15.00 10.34
C PRO A 325 -18.32 14.01 9.22
N LEU A 326 -19.32 13.28 8.73
CA LEU A 326 -19.18 12.41 7.55
C LEU A 326 -18.70 13.24 6.35
N ASP A 327 -17.62 12.81 5.73
CA ASP A 327 -17.15 13.36 4.47
C ASP A 327 -17.42 12.37 3.32
N THR A 328 -18.26 12.76 2.38
CA THR A 328 -18.52 12.01 1.12
C THR A 328 -18.05 12.80 -0.11
N GLY A 329 -17.09 13.72 0.08
CA GLY A 329 -16.51 14.54 -0.97
C GLY A 329 -15.55 13.80 -1.88
N ALA A 330 -14.66 14.54 -2.54
CA ALA A 330 -13.81 14.05 -3.63
C ALA A 330 -12.88 12.86 -3.27
N GLY A 331 -12.57 12.66 -1.98
CA GLY A 331 -11.74 11.53 -1.52
C GLY A 331 -12.54 10.28 -1.13
N PHE A 332 -13.87 10.33 -1.11
CA PHE A 332 -14.69 9.20 -0.66
C PHE A 332 -14.68 8.07 -1.70
N ALA A 333 -14.17 6.92 -1.30
CA ALA A 333 -14.04 5.73 -2.16
C ALA A 333 -15.27 4.80 -2.08
N GLY A 334 -16.12 4.97 -1.06
CA GLY A 334 -17.31 4.15 -0.84
C GLY A 334 -17.43 3.65 0.59
N ALA A 335 -18.44 2.85 0.85
CA ALA A 335 -18.68 2.23 2.14
C ALA A 335 -19.02 0.75 2.04
N VAL A 336 -18.72 -0.01 3.10
CA VAL A 336 -18.98 -1.45 3.18
C VAL A 336 -19.72 -1.76 4.48
N ARG A 337 -20.77 -2.57 4.41
CA ARG A 337 -21.42 -3.17 5.57
C ARG A 337 -20.75 -4.47 5.92
N VAL A 338 -20.11 -4.53 7.09
CA VAL A 338 -19.34 -5.70 7.50
C VAL A 338 -20.25 -6.91 7.75
N TYR A 339 -19.92 -8.01 7.10
CA TYR A 339 -20.48 -9.33 7.35
C TYR A 339 -19.45 -10.19 8.08
N PRO A 340 -19.68 -10.56 9.37
CA PRO A 340 -18.66 -11.21 10.21
C PRO A 340 -18.02 -12.47 9.60
N ARG A 341 -18.81 -13.30 8.90
CA ARG A 341 -18.27 -14.49 8.23
C ARG A 341 -17.37 -14.16 7.06
N VAL A 342 -17.73 -13.12 6.28
CA VAL A 342 -16.91 -12.63 5.16
C VAL A 342 -15.63 -12.01 5.71
N ALA A 343 -15.75 -11.17 6.76
CA ALA A 343 -14.62 -10.55 7.41
C ALA A 343 -13.62 -11.60 7.94
N ALA A 344 -14.11 -12.63 8.63
CA ALA A 344 -13.27 -13.73 9.13
C ALA A 344 -12.61 -14.52 7.99
N ALA A 345 -13.30 -14.76 6.88
CA ALA A 345 -12.74 -15.43 5.72
C ALA A 345 -11.60 -14.60 5.08
N VAL A 346 -11.78 -13.27 4.95
CA VAL A 346 -10.74 -12.38 4.44
C VAL A 346 -9.57 -12.27 5.42
N ALA A 347 -9.85 -12.20 6.74
CA ALA A 347 -8.81 -12.13 7.78
C ALA A 347 -8.02 -13.45 7.92
N GLY A 348 -8.66 -14.60 7.73
CA GLY A 348 -8.04 -15.92 7.77
C GLY A 348 -7.36 -16.33 6.47
N SER A 349 -7.59 -15.59 5.38
CA SER A 349 -6.75 -15.71 4.20
C SER A 349 -5.36 -15.21 4.59
N PRO A 350 -4.27 -15.98 4.33
CA PRO A 350 -2.93 -15.47 4.58
C PRO A 350 -2.82 -14.12 3.90
N ALA A 351 -2.37 -13.12 4.68
CA ALA A 351 -2.32 -11.73 4.25
C ALA A 351 -1.81 -11.68 2.81
N GLY A 352 -2.75 -11.35 1.94
CA GLY A 352 -2.52 -11.35 0.53
C GLY A 352 -1.57 -10.24 0.15
#